data_e55fdb0a61b76b33139ad11384f3ec98
#
_entry.id   e55fdb0a61b76b33139ad11384f3ec98
#
_cell.length_a   1.000
_cell.length_b   1.000
_cell.length_c   1.000
_cell.angle_alpha   90.00
_cell.angle_beta   90.00
_cell.angle_gamma   90.00
#
_symmetry.space_group_name_H-M   'P 1'
#
loop_
_entity.id
_entity.type
_entity.pdbx_description
1 polymer ?
#
loop_
_entity_poly.entity_id
_entity_poly.type
_entity_poly.pdbx_seq_one_letter_code
_entity_poly.pdbx_strand_id
1 'polypeptide(L)'
;MFDSAQRNIHYLRLSVTDLCNLRCRYCMPDGVEKLEREAVLTYEEFLRLAALFAQCGVDTVRVTGGEPLVRKGVDQLVAGLKAIPGIRKVTMTTNGILLAQQLPALLAAGLDSVNISLDTLRPEVFQSITARDEFEHVMEGIRAALDSGIPVKLNCVPQVGVNEGELEDLAALAESRPLQVRFIEMMPIGYGAAMPCISGPELQERFARRWPEFSPLPAAQSAGFGDGPAVYYTVPGWKGDVGFIAAVHGKFCASCNRVRLTSQGFLRPCLASETGCDLRALLRGGAADEELLQAIRETIWSKPREHHFGDNSIPATRGMYRIGG
;
A
#
# COMPACT_ATOMS: atom_id res chain seq x y z
N MET A 1 -20.05 2.34 -1.21
CA MET A 1 -20.65 3.56 -1.83
C MET A 1 -20.11 3.72 -3.24
N PHE A 2 -20.92 4.21 -4.18
CA PHE A 2 -20.48 4.46 -5.56
C PHE A 2 -20.00 5.91 -5.72
N ASP A 3 -18.95 6.11 -6.52
CA ASP A 3 -18.50 7.44 -6.94
C ASP A 3 -19.22 7.91 -8.23
N SER A 4 -18.87 9.10 -8.74
CA SER A 4 -19.49 9.67 -9.96
C SER A 4 -19.21 8.86 -11.23
N ALA A 5 -18.20 7.97 -11.21
CA ALA A 5 -17.87 7.05 -12.31
C ALA A 5 -18.45 5.64 -12.10
N GLN A 6 -19.39 5.46 -11.16
CA GLN A 6 -20.04 4.20 -10.80
C GLN A 6 -19.10 3.10 -10.30
N ARG A 7 -17.93 3.48 -9.74
CA ARG A 7 -17.02 2.54 -9.08
C ARG A 7 -17.46 2.33 -7.63
N ASN A 8 -17.50 1.09 -7.17
CA ASN A 8 -17.80 0.78 -5.77
C ASN A 8 -16.56 1.06 -4.90
N ILE A 9 -16.59 2.13 -4.12
CA ILE A 9 -15.51 2.53 -3.22
C ILE A 9 -15.74 1.88 -1.85
N HIS A 10 -15.00 0.83 -1.58
CA HIS A 10 -15.11 0.03 -0.34
C HIS A 10 -13.77 -0.19 0.38
N TYR A 11 -12.69 0.44 -0.10
CA TYR A 11 -11.34 0.22 0.38
C TYR A 11 -10.71 1.53 0.86
N LEU A 12 -10.36 1.61 2.15
CA LEU A 12 -9.66 2.74 2.75
C LEU A 12 -8.18 2.42 2.95
N ARG A 13 -7.29 3.24 2.40
CA ARG A 13 -5.89 3.28 2.82
C ARG A 13 -5.73 4.30 3.93
N LEU A 14 -5.28 3.86 5.09
CA LEU A 14 -5.15 4.64 6.30
C LEU A 14 -3.68 4.83 6.63
N SER A 15 -3.14 6.01 6.35
CA SER A 15 -1.78 6.36 6.75
C SER A 15 -1.78 6.79 8.21
N VAL A 16 -1.09 6.05 9.08
CA VAL A 16 -1.09 6.33 10.52
C VAL A 16 0.06 7.23 10.96
N THR A 17 1.08 7.40 10.12
CA THR A 17 2.26 8.22 10.38
C THR A 17 3.00 8.56 9.10
N ASP A 18 3.68 9.70 9.07
CA ASP A 18 4.62 10.06 8.00
C ASP A 18 6.04 9.58 8.31
N LEU A 19 6.31 9.18 9.55
CA LEU A 19 7.63 8.69 9.97
C LEU A 19 7.93 7.32 9.37
N CYS A 20 9.20 7.12 9.00
CA CYS A 20 9.72 5.83 8.53
C CYS A 20 11.14 5.62 9.07
N ASN A 21 11.50 4.38 9.35
CA ASN A 21 12.86 3.99 9.74
C ASN A 21 13.80 3.73 8.55
N LEU A 22 13.27 3.73 7.31
CA LEU A 22 14.05 3.70 6.07
C LEU A 22 14.15 5.07 5.39
N ARG A 23 15.06 5.18 4.39
CA ARG A 23 15.27 6.36 3.55
C ARG A 23 15.34 5.98 2.07
N CYS A 24 14.31 5.25 1.61
CA CYS A 24 14.30 4.75 0.24
C CYS A 24 14.43 5.90 -0.77
N ARG A 25 15.39 5.74 -1.70
CA ARG A 25 15.80 6.76 -2.68
C ARG A 25 14.66 7.29 -3.56
N TYR A 26 13.66 6.46 -3.84
CA TYR A 26 12.49 6.83 -4.65
C TYR A 26 11.34 7.41 -3.83
N CYS A 27 11.37 7.30 -2.49
CA CYS A 27 10.28 7.67 -1.61
C CYS A 27 10.61 8.91 -0.75
N MET A 28 11.68 8.85 0.07
CA MET A 28 12.01 9.87 1.06
C MET A 28 13.51 9.91 1.41
N PRO A 29 14.42 10.11 0.44
CA PRO A 29 15.86 10.05 0.67
C PRO A 29 16.34 11.07 1.73
N ASP A 30 15.76 12.26 1.75
CA ASP A 30 16.12 13.33 2.68
C ASP A 30 15.48 13.18 4.06
N GLY A 31 14.68 12.12 4.25
CA GLY A 31 13.90 11.91 5.46
C GLY A 31 12.60 12.69 5.49
N VAL A 32 12.02 12.80 6.68
CA VAL A 32 10.74 13.51 6.93
C VAL A 32 10.95 14.54 8.00
N GLU A 33 10.47 15.74 7.76
CA GLU A 33 10.29 16.71 8.81
C GLU A 33 9.32 16.14 9.86
N LYS A 34 9.75 16.16 11.11
CA LYS A 34 8.92 15.66 12.21
C LYS A 34 7.73 16.59 12.40
N LEU A 35 6.55 16.06 12.13
CA LEU A 35 5.32 16.81 12.41
C LEU A 35 5.11 16.94 13.92
N GLU A 36 4.57 18.08 14.33
CA GLU A 36 4.06 18.25 15.69
C GLU A 36 2.97 17.20 15.98
N ARG A 37 2.92 16.76 17.22
CA ARG A 37 1.97 15.69 17.63
C ARG A 37 0.52 16.03 17.32
N GLU A 38 0.19 17.32 17.47
CA GLU A 38 -1.14 17.89 17.22
C GLU A 38 -1.50 17.90 15.72
N ALA A 39 -0.51 17.82 14.82
CA ALA A 39 -0.75 17.76 13.39
C ALA A 39 -1.20 16.37 12.92
N VAL A 40 -1.01 15.33 13.73
CA VAL A 40 -1.35 13.94 13.41
C VAL A 40 -2.62 13.55 14.14
N LEU A 41 -3.48 12.75 13.49
CA LEU A 41 -4.69 12.18 14.14
C LEU A 41 -4.30 11.22 15.27
N THR A 42 -5.09 11.20 16.35
CA THR A 42 -5.01 10.18 17.39
C THR A 42 -5.64 8.86 16.91
N TYR A 43 -5.46 7.77 17.64
CA TYR A 43 -6.11 6.50 17.29
C TYR A 43 -7.62 6.58 17.45
N GLU A 44 -8.12 7.31 18.45
CA GLU A 44 -9.54 7.54 18.66
C GLU A 44 -10.16 8.31 17.49
N GLU A 45 -9.46 9.34 16.98
CA GLU A 45 -9.88 10.09 15.81
C GLU A 45 -9.90 9.22 14.55
N PHE A 46 -8.89 8.36 14.34
CA PHE A 46 -8.89 7.39 13.25
C PHE A 46 -10.06 6.40 13.36
N LEU A 47 -10.33 5.87 14.54
CA LEU A 47 -11.43 4.91 14.75
C LEU A 47 -12.80 5.55 14.53
N ARG A 48 -13.00 6.80 15.00
CA ARG A 48 -14.23 7.55 14.74
C ARG A 48 -14.43 7.75 13.23
N LEU A 49 -13.41 8.20 12.50
CA LEU A 49 -13.49 8.36 11.05
C LEU A 49 -13.70 7.01 10.34
N ALA A 50 -13.01 5.95 10.75
CA ALA A 50 -13.18 4.62 10.15
C ALA A 50 -14.61 4.08 10.33
N ALA A 51 -15.25 4.34 11.46
CA ALA A 51 -16.66 4.00 11.68
C ALA A 51 -17.59 4.76 10.72
N LEU A 52 -17.30 6.02 10.41
CA LEU A 52 -18.05 6.79 9.41
C LEU A 52 -17.80 6.28 7.97
N PHE A 53 -16.57 5.89 7.66
CA PHE A 53 -16.26 5.22 6.39
C PHE A 53 -17.01 3.89 6.24
N ALA A 54 -17.13 3.10 7.33
CA ALA A 54 -17.89 1.86 7.32
C ALA A 54 -19.38 2.11 6.99
N GLN A 55 -19.98 3.18 7.52
CA GLN A 55 -21.34 3.61 7.16
C GLN A 55 -21.46 4.02 5.69
N CYS A 56 -20.37 4.45 5.05
CA CYS A 56 -20.31 4.69 3.61
C CYS A 56 -20.07 3.42 2.79
N GLY A 57 -19.99 2.23 3.43
CA GLY A 57 -19.78 0.95 2.76
C GLY A 57 -18.31 0.57 2.56
N VAL A 58 -17.39 1.21 3.27
CA VAL A 58 -16.00 0.74 3.37
C VAL A 58 -15.97 -0.48 4.27
N ASP A 59 -15.44 -1.58 3.76
CA ASP A 59 -15.33 -2.86 4.46
C ASP A 59 -13.89 -3.38 4.59
N THR A 60 -12.97 -2.72 3.90
CA THR A 60 -11.55 -3.09 3.90
C THR A 60 -10.70 -1.88 4.26
N VAL A 61 -9.89 -2.01 5.31
CA VAL A 61 -8.93 -0.98 5.73
C VAL A 61 -7.50 -1.51 5.57
N ARG A 62 -6.65 -0.73 4.90
CA ARG A 62 -5.22 -0.99 4.86
C ARG A 62 -4.47 0.02 5.69
N VAL A 63 -3.91 -0.43 6.78
CA VAL A 63 -3.00 0.36 7.61
C VAL A 63 -1.67 0.51 6.89
N THR A 64 -1.22 1.75 6.75
CA THR A 64 0.01 2.14 6.08
C THR A 64 0.59 3.39 6.73
N GLY A 65 1.55 4.06 6.08
CA GLY A 65 2.14 5.29 6.59
C GLY A 65 3.38 5.63 5.79
N GLY A 66 4.35 6.27 6.44
CA GLY A 66 5.74 6.03 6.15
C GLY A 66 6.04 4.56 6.48
N GLU A 67 6.19 4.23 7.77
CA GLU A 67 6.17 2.84 8.27
C GLU A 67 5.20 2.74 9.45
N PRO A 68 4.10 1.98 9.34
CA PRO A 68 3.09 1.92 10.39
C PRO A 68 3.61 1.34 11.71
N LEU A 69 4.56 0.41 11.65
CA LEU A 69 5.10 -0.27 12.82
C LEU A 69 6.00 0.62 13.70
N VAL A 70 6.43 1.80 13.22
CA VAL A 70 7.13 2.77 14.07
C VAL A 70 6.19 3.55 15.00
N ARG A 71 4.88 3.53 14.72
CA ARG A 71 3.89 4.16 15.58
C ARG A 71 3.48 3.19 16.69
N LYS A 72 3.84 3.52 17.95
CA LYS A 72 3.55 2.68 19.12
C LYS A 72 2.04 2.43 19.27
N GLY A 73 1.66 1.19 19.60
CA GLY A 73 0.26 0.80 19.82
C GLY A 73 -0.55 0.63 18.54
N VAL A 74 0.09 0.44 17.38
CA VAL A 74 -0.61 0.21 16.12
C VAL A 74 -1.46 -1.07 16.15
N ASP A 75 -1.12 -2.05 16.95
CA ASP A 75 -1.91 -3.24 17.26
C ASP A 75 -3.26 -2.88 17.91
N GLN A 76 -3.30 -1.89 18.80
CA GLN A 76 -4.55 -1.38 19.38
C GLN A 76 -5.45 -0.74 18.33
N LEU A 77 -4.86 0.00 17.37
CA LEU A 77 -5.61 0.52 16.24
C LEU A 77 -6.18 -0.62 15.38
N VAL A 78 -5.38 -1.66 15.08
CA VAL A 78 -5.85 -2.84 14.32
C VAL A 78 -7.03 -3.49 15.03
N ALA A 79 -6.93 -3.73 16.34
CA ALA A 79 -8.02 -4.29 17.15
C ALA A 79 -9.28 -3.40 17.12
N GLY A 80 -9.12 -2.08 17.28
CA GLY A 80 -10.21 -1.13 17.19
C GLY A 80 -10.89 -1.12 15.83
N LEU A 81 -10.12 -1.15 14.73
CA LEU A 81 -10.67 -1.25 13.37
C LEU A 81 -11.45 -2.54 13.15
N LYS A 82 -10.94 -3.69 13.63
CA LYS A 82 -11.65 -4.98 13.55
C LYS A 82 -12.94 -5.02 14.34
N ALA A 83 -13.06 -4.23 15.40
CA ALA A 83 -14.27 -4.12 16.22
C ALA A 83 -15.37 -3.25 15.56
N ILE A 84 -15.06 -2.45 14.53
CA ILE A 84 -16.05 -1.59 13.86
C ILE A 84 -17.01 -2.44 13.03
N PRO A 85 -18.34 -2.38 13.28
CA PRO A 85 -19.34 -3.05 12.46
C PRO A 85 -19.22 -2.63 10.98
N GLY A 86 -19.14 -3.62 10.08
CA GLY A 86 -18.98 -3.38 8.64
C GLY A 86 -17.54 -3.49 8.15
N ILE A 87 -16.52 -3.30 8.98
CA ILE A 87 -15.12 -3.57 8.60
C ILE A 87 -14.87 -5.07 8.67
N ARG A 88 -14.70 -5.69 7.51
CA ARG A 88 -14.45 -7.13 7.36
C ARG A 88 -12.97 -7.47 7.34
N LYS A 89 -12.15 -6.60 6.71
CA LYS A 89 -10.72 -6.83 6.49
C LYS A 89 -9.88 -5.67 7.00
N VAL A 90 -8.88 -5.99 7.83
CA VAL A 90 -7.81 -5.06 8.22
C VAL A 90 -6.47 -5.64 7.78
N THR A 91 -5.80 -4.94 6.89
CA THR A 91 -4.54 -5.39 6.28
C THR A 91 -3.45 -4.35 6.53
N MET A 92 -2.18 -4.72 6.40
CA MET A 92 -1.07 -3.79 6.62
C MET A 92 -0.10 -3.78 5.44
N THR A 93 0.52 -2.63 5.19
CA THR A 93 1.72 -2.52 4.34
C THR A 93 2.86 -2.03 5.22
N THR A 94 3.97 -2.76 5.23
CA THR A 94 5.14 -2.49 6.07
C THR A 94 6.44 -2.74 5.29
N ASN A 95 7.53 -2.13 5.73
CA ASN A 95 8.87 -2.47 5.26
C ASN A 95 9.45 -3.75 5.91
N GLY A 96 8.77 -4.32 6.90
CA GLY A 96 9.12 -5.61 7.50
C GLY A 96 10.12 -5.59 8.65
N ILE A 97 10.88 -4.50 8.87
CA ILE A 97 11.95 -4.44 9.87
C ILE A 97 11.45 -4.78 11.29
N LEU A 98 10.31 -4.23 11.68
CA LEU A 98 9.75 -4.44 13.04
C LEU A 98 8.70 -5.55 13.05
N LEU A 99 8.47 -6.22 11.91
CA LEU A 99 7.35 -7.15 11.77
C LEU A 99 7.52 -8.39 12.64
N ALA A 100 8.68 -9.03 12.66
CA ALA A 100 8.91 -10.24 13.46
C ALA A 100 8.59 -10.02 14.95
N GLN A 101 8.99 -8.88 15.49
CA GLN A 101 8.75 -8.51 16.89
C GLN A 101 7.27 -8.23 17.19
N GLN A 102 6.56 -7.54 16.27
CA GLN A 102 5.19 -7.06 16.53
C GLN A 102 4.11 -8.00 16.00
N LEU A 103 4.46 -8.97 15.16
CA LEU A 103 3.51 -9.86 14.51
C LEU A 103 2.57 -10.61 15.47
N PRO A 104 3.04 -11.16 16.61
CA PRO A 104 2.13 -11.84 17.54
C PRO A 104 1.01 -10.94 18.07
N ALA A 105 1.31 -9.68 18.40
CA ALA A 105 0.31 -8.71 18.85
C ALA A 105 -0.65 -8.31 17.72
N LEU A 106 -0.14 -8.14 16.49
CA LEU A 106 -0.96 -7.82 15.33
C LEU A 106 -1.92 -8.96 14.96
N LEU A 107 -1.49 -10.22 15.07
CA LEU A 107 -2.35 -11.38 14.87
C LEU A 107 -3.43 -11.49 15.95
N ALA A 108 -3.06 -11.27 17.20
CA ALA A 108 -4.02 -11.22 18.31
C ALA A 108 -5.04 -10.09 18.14
N ALA A 109 -4.65 -8.97 17.54
CA ALA A 109 -5.50 -7.84 17.18
C ALA A 109 -6.42 -8.11 15.97
N GLY A 110 -6.22 -9.23 15.26
CA GLY A 110 -7.05 -9.62 14.11
C GLY A 110 -6.56 -9.10 12.76
N LEU A 111 -5.25 -8.89 12.57
CA LEU A 111 -4.70 -8.55 11.26
C LEU A 111 -4.93 -9.69 10.26
N ASP A 112 -5.53 -9.39 9.10
CA ASP A 112 -5.93 -10.40 8.12
C ASP A 112 -4.87 -10.72 7.06
N SER A 113 -3.97 -9.80 6.73
CA SER A 113 -2.88 -10.03 5.78
C SER A 113 -1.81 -8.94 5.85
N VAL A 114 -0.62 -9.26 5.38
CA VAL A 114 0.50 -8.32 5.34
C VAL A 114 1.09 -8.20 3.93
N ASN A 115 1.37 -6.95 3.52
CA ASN A 115 2.21 -6.67 2.36
C ASN A 115 3.57 -6.18 2.88
N ILE A 116 4.65 -6.81 2.48
CA ILE A 116 6.00 -6.45 2.88
C ILE A 116 6.73 -5.89 1.67
N SER A 117 7.36 -4.73 1.81
CA SER A 117 8.17 -4.13 0.74
C SER A 117 9.55 -4.79 0.73
N LEU A 118 9.93 -5.36 -0.43
CA LEU A 118 11.24 -5.99 -0.64
C LEU A 118 11.66 -5.75 -2.10
N ASP A 119 12.61 -4.85 -2.30
CA ASP A 119 13.05 -4.45 -3.64
C ASP A 119 14.23 -5.28 -4.15
N THR A 120 14.93 -6.02 -3.28
CA THR A 120 16.15 -6.78 -3.61
C THR A 120 16.35 -7.95 -2.65
N LEU A 121 17.12 -8.95 -3.10
CA LEU A 121 17.59 -10.09 -2.29
C LEU A 121 19.05 -9.93 -1.83
N ARG A 122 19.69 -8.81 -2.20
CA ARG A 122 21.10 -8.55 -1.89
C ARG A 122 21.23 -7.46 -0.81
N PRO A 123 21.91 -7.75 0.33
CA PRO A 123 22.06 -6.80 1.43
C PRO A 123 22.68 -5.45 1.01
N GLU A 124 23.70 -5.47 0.14
CA GLU A 124 24.38 -4.27 -0.34
C GLU A 124 23.47 -3.40 -1.24
N VAL A 125 22.60 -4.04 -2.04
CA VAL A 125 21.61 -3.32 -2.87
C VAL A 125 20.50 -2.77 -1.97
N PHE A 126 20.05 -3.54 -0.98
CA PHE A 126 19.09 -3.07 0.01
C PHE A 126 19.60 -1.80 0.72
N GLN A 127 20.84 -1.82 1.21
CA GLN A 127 21.44 -0.65 1.84
C GLN A 127 21.55 0.54 0.88
N SER A 128 21.86 0.30 -0.39
CA SER A 128 21.94 1.37 -1.41
C SER A 128 20.56 1.99 -1.71
N ILE A 129 19.49 1.20 -1.69
CA ILE A 129 18.12 1.67 -1.92
C ILE A 129 17.57 2.40 -0.69
N THR A 130 17.81 1.87 0.50
CA THR A 130 17.11 2.27 1.74
C THR A 130 17.93 3.15 2.66
N ALA A 131 19.24 3.30 2.41
CA ALA A 131 20.23 3.96 3.25
C ALA A 131 20.29 3.38 4.69
N ARG A 132 19.96 2.09 4.85
CA ARG A 132 19.98 1.36 6.13
C ARG A 132 20.46 -0.07 5.94
N ASP A 133 21.18 -0.59 6.93
CA ASP A 133 21.64 -1.99 7.01
C ASP A 133 20.63 -2.79 7.86
N GLU A 134 19.45 -3.06 7.28
CA GLU A 134 18.33 -3.72 7.99
C GLU A 134 17.80 -4.93 7.20
N PHE A 135 18.56 -5.41 6.21
CA PHE A 135 18.11 -6.49 5.33
C PHE A 135 17.71 -7.75 6.09
N GLU A 136 18.52 -8.19 7.06
CA GLU A 136 18.25 -9.40 7.83
C GLU A 136 16.96 -9.28 8.66
N HIS A 137 16.68 -8.12 9.25
CA HIS A 137 15.44 -7.89 10.00
C HIS A 137 14.20 -7.97 9.08
N VAL A 138 14.30 -7.50 7.83
CA VAL A 138 13.23 -7.66 6.84
C VAL A 138 13.01 -9.12 6.51
N MET A 139 14.09 -9.88 6.29
CA MET A 139 14.02 -11.31 6.00
C MET A 139 13.47 -12.12 7.18
N GLU A 140 13.80 -11.73 8.43
CA GLU A 140 13.17 -12.29 9.64
C GLU A 140 11.68 -12.00 9.68
N GLY A 141 11.27 -10.76 9.37
CA GLY A 141 9.87 -10.38 9.28
C GLY A 141 9.09 -11.20 8.25
N ILE A 142 9.69 -11.46 7.08
CA ILE A 142 9.08 -12.29 6.03
C ILE A 142 8.96 -13.75 6.52
N ARG A 143 10.01 -14.32 7.12
CA ARG A 143 9.97 -15.68 7.66
C ARG A 143 8.89 -15.82 8.73
N ALA A 144 8.88 -14.92 9.72
CA ALA A 144 7.88 -14.92 10.78
C ALA A 144 6.44 -14.84 10.25
N ALA A 145 6.20 -13.98 9.25
CA ALA A 145 4.89 -13.88 8.62
C ALA A 145 4.47 -15.17 7.91
N LEU A 146 5.37 -15.79 7.15
CA LEU A 146 5.10 -17.07 6.47
C LEU A 146 4.83 -18.20 7.46
N ASP A 147 5.63 -18.30 8.51
CA ASP A 147 5.51 -19.34 9.55
C ASP A 147 4.21 -19.19 10.36
N SER A 148 3.70 -17.98 10.49
CA SER A 148 2.42 -17.72 11.17
C SER A 148 1.18 -18.14 10.35
N GLY A 149 1.35 -18.40 9.04
CA GLY A 149 0.25 -18.72 8.15
C GLY A 149 -0.61 -17.52 7.70
N ILE A 150 -0.28 -16.29 8.11
CA ILE A 150 -0.98 -15.09 7.61
C ILE A 150 -0.69 -14.93 6.09
N PRO A 151 -1.67 -14.53 5.27
CA PRO A 151 -1.43 -14.25 3.86
C PRO A 151 -0.37 -13.16 3.65
N VAL A 152 0.71 -13.49 2.94
CA VAL A 152 1.86 -12.61 2.69
C VAL A 152 1.92 -12.21 1.23
N LYS A 153 2.18 -10.92 0.99
CA LYS A 153 2.54 -10.39 -0.34
C LYS A 153 3.84 -9.61 -0.23
N LEU A 154 4.77 -9.88 -1.13
CA LEU A 154 5.96 -9.06 -1.30
C LEU A 154 5.71 -8.02 -2.39
N ASN A 155 6.09 -6.77 -2.14
CA ASN A 155 6.02 -5.70 -3.12
C ASN A 155 7.45 -5.32 -3.52
N CYS A 156 7.73 -5.30 -4.80
CA CYS A 156 8.97 -4.83 -5.38
C CYS A 156 8.68 -3.68 -6.35
N VAL A 157 9.47 -2.63 -6.27
CA VAL A 157 9.52 -1.56 -7.26
C VAL A 157 10.74 -1.78 -8.15
N PRO A 158 10.57 -2.21 -9.41
CA PRO A 158 11.66 -2.37 -10.37
C PRO A 158 12.37 -1.05 -10.67
N GLN A 159 13.69 -1.04 -10.57
CA GLN A 159 14.54 0.14 -10.76
C GLN A 159 15.65 -0.19 -11.74
N VAL A 160 15.70 0.51 -12.88
CA VAL A 160 16.72 0.34 -13.92
C VAL A 160 18.10 0.59 -13.32
N GLY A 161 19.04 -0.33 -13.59
CA GLY A 161 20.42 -0.25 -13.14
C GLY A 161 20.62 -0.44 -11.63
N VAL A 162 19.59 -0.83 -10.86
CA VAL A 162 19.68 -1.04 -9.42
C VAL A 162 19.34 -2.47 -9.03
N ASN A 163 18.06 -2.88 -9.12
CA ASN A 163 17.60 -4.23 -8.83
C ASN A 163 17.14 -5.00 -10.09
N GLU A 164 17.32 -4.42 -11.25
CA GLU A 164 16.89 -4.97 -12.54
C GLU A 164 17.41 -6.39 -12.79
N GLY A 165 18.63 -6.69 -12.36
CA GLY A 165 19.29 -7.99 -12.58
C GLY A 165 18.78 -9.12 -11.70
N GLU A 166 17.88 -8.88 -10.74
CA GLU A 166 17.40 -9.88 -9.76
C GLU A 166 15.87 -10.02 -9.69
N LEU A 167 15.15 -9.42 -10.65
CA LEU A 167 13.68 -9.44 -10.64
C LEU A 167 13.11 -10.84 -10.84
N GLU A 168 13.78 -11.70 -11.63
CA GLU A 168 13.44 -13.12 -11.76
C GLU A 168 13.67 -13.89 -10.45
N ASP A 169 14.76 -13.63 -9.74
CA ASP A 169 15.04 -14.29 -8.45
C ASP A 169 14.01 -13.88 -7.40
N LEU A 170 13.59 -12.61 -7.39
CA LEU A 170 12.49 -12.15 -6.55
C LEU A 170 11.17 -12.86 -6.91
N ALA A 171 10.84 -12.99 -8.21
CA ALA A 171 9.65 -13.71 -8.65
C ALA A 171 9.69 -15.19 -8.24
N ALA A 172 10.86 -15.83 -8.35
CA ALA A 172 11.08 -17.23 -7.98
C ALA A 172 10.86 -17.54 -6.48
N LEU A 173 10.78 -16.52 -5.60
CA LEU A 173 10.35 -16.74 -4.22
C LEU A 173 8.96 -17.39 -4.14
N ALA A 174 8.10 -17.14 -5.12
CA ALA A 174 6.77 -17.73 -5.20
C ALA A 174 6.78 -19.22 -5.61
N GLU A 175 7.89 -19.74 -6.18
CA GLU A 175 8.01 -21.15 -6.56
C GLU A 175 7.85 -22.07 -5.35
N SER A 176 8.56 -21.78 -4.26
CA SER A 176 8.62 -22.67 -3.09
C SER A 176 7.78 -22.20 -1.89
N ARG A 177 7.20 -20.99 -1.94
CA ARG A 177 6.50 -20.34 -0.81
C ARG A 177 5.08 -19.92 -1.19
N PRO A 178 4.08 -20.06 -0.30
CA PRO A 178 2.69 -19.67 -0.56
C PRO A 178 2.51 -18.15 -0.38
N LEU A 179 3.15 -17.36 -1.25
CA LEU A 179 3.08 -15.90 -1.22
C LEU A 179 2.91 -15.33 -2.63
N GLN A 180 2.47 -14.09 -2.73
CA GLN A 180 2.44 -13.37 -4.00
C GLN A 180 3.59 -12.36 -4.06
N VAL A 181 4.42 -12.43 -5.11
CA VAL A 181 5.41 -11.39 -5.42
C VAL A 181 4.80 -10.41 -6.40
N ARG A 182 4.75 -9.13 -6.06
CA ARG A 182 4.11 -8.10 -6.89
C ARG A 182 5.12 -7.05 -7.32
N PHE A 183 5.21 -6.86 -8.61
CA PHE A 183 6.02 -5.81 -9.23
C PHE A 183 5.14 -4.59 -9.48
N ILE A 184 5.55 -3.45 -8.91
CA ILE A 184 4.80 -2.19 -8.95
C ILE A 184 5.58 -1.22 -9.82
N GLU A 185 4.98 -0.76 -10.91
CA GLU A 185 5.59 0.28 -11.74
C GLU A 185 5.94 1.52 -10.90
N MET A 186 7.13 2.06 -11.12
CA MET A 186 7.55 3.34 -10.57
C MET A 186 6.56 4.42 -11.02
N MET A 187 5.91 5.05 -10.07
CA MET A 187 4.97 6.14 -10.37
C MET A 187 5.72 7.48 -10.38
N PRO A 188 5.37 8.41 -11.28
CA PRO A 188 6.02 9.72 -11.37
C PRO A 188 5.55 10.65 -10.25
N ILE A 189 5.82 10.26 -9.00
CA ILE A 189 5.43 10.99 -7.78
C ILE A 189 6.68 11.25 -6.95
N GLY A 190 6.87 12.49 -6.52
CA GLY A 190 8.02 12.89 -5.71
C GLY A 190 9.34 12.51 -6.37
N TYR A 191 10.24 11.88 -5.62
CA TYR A 191 11.55 11.46 -6.11
C TYR A 191 11.47 10.38 -7.22
N GLY A 192 10.42 9.56 -7.25
CA GLY A 192 10.20 8.56 -8.29
C GLY A 192 9.96 9.17 -9.69
N ALA A 193 9.55 10.44 -9.77
CA ALA A 193 9.26 11.10 -11.05
C ALA A 193 10.48 11.25 -11.96
N ALA A 194 11.68 11.32 -11.40
CA ALA A 194 12.93 11.44 -12.14
C ALA A 194 13.63 10.10 -12.41
N MET A 195 13.03 8.97 -11.97
CA MET A 195 13.66 7.67 -12.08
C MET A 195 13.13 6.90 -13.29
N PRO A 196 14.01 6.22 -14.07
CA PRO A 196 13.57 5.38 -15.16
C PRO A 196 12.75 4.20 -14.65
N CYS A 197 11.66 3.90 -15.36
CA CYS A 197 10.69 2.86 -15.03
C CYS A 197 10.89 1.64 -15.94
N ILE A 198 10.73 0.45 -15.38
CA ILE A 198 10.51 -0.79 -16.15
C ILE A 198 9.00 -1.03 -16.17
N SER A 199 8.42 -1.12 -17.37
CA SER A 199 6.97 -1.28 -17.51
C SER A 199 6.49 -2.68 -17.14
N GLY A 200 5.23 -2.78 -16.72
CA GLY A 200 4.59 -4.08 -16.44
C GLY A 200 4.62 -5.03 -17.64
N PRO A 201 4.26 -4.61 -18.87
CA PRO A 201 4.37 -5.43 -20.07
C PRO A 201 5.78 -5.93 -20.35
N GLU A 202 6.81 -5.07 -20.21
CA GLU A 202 8.21 -5.47 -20.40
C GLU A 202 8.64 -6.57 -19.43
N LEU A 203 8.24 -6.47 -18.14
CA LEU A 203 8.50 -7.53 -17.16
C LEU A 203 7.74 -8.82 -17.47
N GLN A 204 6.51 -8.72 -17.94
CA GLN A 204 5.72 -9.90 -18.34
C GLN A 204 6.39 -10.66 -19.49
N GLU A 205 6.86 -9.96 -20.54
CA GLU A 205 7.61 -10.55 -21.64
C GLU A 205 8.92 -11.19 -21.16
N ARG A 206 9.63 -10.51 -20.25
CA ARG A 206 10.87 -11.00 -19.67
C ARG A 206 10.65 -12.29 -18.88
N PHE A 207 9.61 -12.35 -18.06
CA PHE A 207 9.25 -13.54 -17.28
C PHE A 207 8.73 -14.69 -18.15
N ALA A 208 7.95 -14.40 -19.19
CA ALA A 208 7.54 -15.39 -20.16
C ALA A 208 8.71 -16.03 -20.92
N ARG A 209 9.79 -15.27 -21.20
CA ARG A 209 11.03 -15.84 -21.76
C ARG A 209 11.77 -16.75 -20.77
N ARG A 210 11.74 -16.40 -19.46
CA ARG A 210 12.41 -17.16 -18.42
C ARG A 210 11.63 -18.43 -18.05
N TRP A 211 10.31 -18.34 -18.03
CA TRP A 211 9.38 -19.43 -17.71
C TRP A 211 8.34 -19.58 -18.82
N PRO A 212 8.52 -20.49 -19.76
CA PRO A 212 7.61 -20.63 -20.92
C PRO A 212 6.15 -20.90 -20.57
N GLU A 213 5.86 -21.50 -19.41
CA GLU A 213 4.51 -21.77 -18.90
C GLU A 213 3.92 -20.62 -18.07
N PHE A 214 4.65 -19.49 -17.92
CA PHE A 214 4.16 -18.31 -17.23
C PHE A 214 2.94 -17.73 -17.95
N SER A 215 1.79 -17.77 -17.30
CA SER A 215 0.50 -17.43 -17.92
C SER A 215 -0.41 -16.67 -16.96
N PRO A 216 -1.35 -15.86 -17.48
CA PRO A 216 -2.31 -15.14 -16.65
C PRO A 216 -3.11 -16.09 -15.76
N LEU A 217 -3.22 -15.75 -14.48
CA LEU A 217 -4.06 -16.46 -13.54
C LEU A 217 -5.52 -16.04 -13.75
N PRO A 218 -6.46 -16.99 -13.94
CA PRO A 218 -7.88 -16.68 -14.09
C PRO A 218 -8.41 -15.83 -12.91
N ALA A 219 -9.26 -14.83 -13.21
CA ALA A 219 -9.80 -13.93 -12.20
C ALA A 219 -10.50 -14.64 -11.03
N ALA A 220 -11.17 -15.75 -11.29
CA ALA A 220 -11.80 -16.57 -10.26
C ALA A 220 -10.79 -17.13 -9.23
N GLN A 221 -9.58 -17.48 -9.66
CA GLN A 221 -8.53 -18.01 -8.80
C GLN A 221 -7.81 -16.90 -8.01
N SER A 222 -7.70 -15.70 -8.59
CA SER A 222 -7.10 -14.55 -7.91
C SER A 222 -8.06 -13.80 -6.98
N ALA A 223 -9.36 -14.11 -6.99
CA ALA A 223 -10.38 -13.45 -6.17
C ALA A 223 -10.09 -13.51 -4.65
N GLY A 224 -9.39 -14.57 -4.18
CA GLY A 224 -8.96 -14.71 -2.79
C GLY A 224 -7.78 -13.81 -2.39
N PHE A 225 -7.06 -13.24 -3.36
CA PHE A 225 -5.85 -12.44 -3.07
C PHE A 225 -6.15 -11.02 -2.60
N GLY A 226 -7.43 -10.63 -2.56
CA GLY A 226 -7.92 -9.34 -2.07
C GLY A 226 -8.08 -8.31 -3.18
N ASP A 227 -8.57 -7.13 -2.81
CA ASP A 227 -9.15 -6.10 -3.68
C ASP A 227 -8.12 -5.13 -4.29
N GLY A 228 -6.87 -5.58 -4.45
CA GLY A 228 -5.80 -4.79 -5.05
C GLY A 228 -5.89 -4.75 -6.59
N PRO A 229 -5.15 -3.83 -7.25
CA PRO A 229 -5.16 -3.66 -8.69
C PRO A 229 -4.20 -4.62 -9.43
N ALA A 230 -3.56 -5.56 -8.75
CA ALA A 230 -2.60 -6.45 -9.35
C ALA A 230 -3.30 -7.45 -10.29
N VAL A 231 -2.75 -7.59 -11.49
CA VAL A 231 -3.06 -8.70 -12.39
C VAL A 231 -2.06 -9.81 -12.11
N TYR A 232 -2.55 -11.02 -11.85
CA TYR A 232 -1.71 -12.12 -11.43
C TYR A 232 -1.42 -13.10 -12.56
N TYR A 233 -0.25 -13.71 -12.47
CA TYR A 233 0.27 -14.76 -13.34
C TYR A 233 0.78 -15.91 -12.48
N THR A 234 0.76 -17.11 -13.04
CA THR A 234 1.23 -18.32 -12.38
C THR A 234 2.17 -19.12 -13.27
N VAL A 235 2.97 -19.96 -12.65
CA VAL A 235 3.74 -21.02 -13.32
C VAL A 235 3.28 -22.34 -12.72
N PRO A 236 2.93 -23.36 -13.53
CA PRO A 236 2.49 -24.65 -13.02
C PRO A 236 3.49 -25.26 -12.02
N GLY A 237 2.98 -25.72 -10.88
CA GLY A 237 3.79 -26.29 -9.81
C GLY A 237 4.31 -25.30 -8.78
N TRP A 238 4.18 -24.01 -9.01
CA TRP A 238 4.52 -22.99 -8.00
C TRP A 238 3.49 -22.98 -6.88
N LYS A 239 3.94 -22.64 -5.65
CA LYS A 239 3.09 -22.52 -4.46
C LYS A 239 2.42 -21.16 -4.35
N GLY A 240 2.99 -20.16 -4.97
CA GLY A 240 2.52 -18.78 -4.99
C GLY A 240 2.45 -18.23 -6.41
N ASP A 241 2.21 -16.92 -6.53
CA ASP A 241 1.94 -16.28 -7.81
C ASP A 241 2.71 -14.96 -7.95
N VAL A 242 2.81 -14.49 -9.19
CA VAL A 242 3.44 -13.22 -9.54
C VAL A 242 2.36 -12.23 -9.96
N GLY A 243 2.39 -11.02 -9.39
CA GLY A 243 1.44 -9.96 -9.72
C GLY A 243 2.11 -8.74 -10.33
N PHE A 244 1.40 -8.04 -11.20
CA PHE A 244 1.86 -6.78 -11.79
C PHE A 244 0.87 -5.66 -11.45
N ILE A 245 1.38 -4.53 -10.98
CA ILE A 245 0.62 -3.30 -10.75
C ILE A 245 1.14 -2.26 -11.72
N ALA A 246 0.59 -2.27 -12.94
CA ALA A 246 0.92 -1.36 -14.02
C ALA A 246 0.19 -0.02 -13.81
N ALA A 247 0.71 0.81 -12.93
CA ALA A 247 0.05 2.05 -12.53
C ALA A 247 0.12 3.16 -13.60
N VAL A 248 1.12 3.09 -14.48
CA VAL A 248 1.36 4.09 -15.53
C VAL A 248 0.91 3.57 -16.90
N HIS A 249 1.41 2.41 -17.32
CA HIS A 249 1.16 1.84 -18.65
C HIS A 249 -0.09 0.96 -18.75
N GLY A 250 -0.65 0.51 -17.62
CA GLY A 250 -1.85 -0.32 -17.56
C GLY A 250 -2.89 0.23 -16.59
N LYS A 251 -3.34 1.47 -16.81
CA LYS A 251 -4.27 2.19 -15.93
C LYS A 251 -5.41 1.31 -15.42
N PHE A 252 -5.49 1.11 -14.11
CA PHE A 252 -6.59 0.39 -13.43
C PHE A 252 -7.65 1.34 -12.84
N CYS A 253 -7.72 2.58 -13.32
CA CYS A 253 -8.61 3.61 -12.78
C CYS A 253 -10.09 3.23 -12.88
N ALA A 254 -10.49 2.53 -13.94
CA ALA A 254 -11.87 2.09 -14.15
C ALA A 254 -12.38 1.12 -13.07
N SER A 255 -11.49 0.32 -12.47
CA SER A 255 -11.81 -0.61 -11.37
C SER A 255 -11.33 -0.15 -10.00
N CYS A 256 -10.85 1.10 -9.88
CA CYS A 256 -10.25 1.60 -8.64
C CYS A 256 -11.29 1.82 -7.55
N ASN A 257 -11.23 1.01 -6.50
CA ASN A 257 -12.16 0.96 -5.37
C ASN A 257 -11.69 1.75 -4.13
N ARG A 258 -10.63 2.59 -4.23
CA ARG A 258 -9.89 3.11 -3.08
C ARG A 258 -10.02 4.60 -2.87
N VAL A 259 -10.01 4.97 -1.57
CA VAL A 259 -9.71 6.33 -1.08
C VAL A 259 -8.61 6.27 -0.04
N ARG A 260 -8.03 7.42 0.32
CA ARG A 260 -6.88 7.51 1.22
C ARG A 260 -7.11 8.58 2.28
N LEU A 261 -6.85 8.22 3.54
CA LEU A 261 -6.78 9.15 4.65
C LEU A 261 -5.31 9.27 5.10
N THR A 262 -4.78 10.48 5.07
CA THR A 262 -3.40 10.74 5.50
C THR A 262 -3.29 10.77 7.02
N SER A 263 -2.08 10.71 7.55
CA SER A 263 -1.80 10.80 8.99
C SER A 263 -2.33 12.10 9.60
N GLN A 264 -2.40 13.15 8.80
CA GLN A 264 -2.91 14.47 9.19
C GLN A 264 -4.42 14.62 9.00
N GLY A 265 -5.13 13.56 8.63
CA GLY A 265 -6.58 13.57 8.47
C GLY A 265 -7.09 14.18 7.17
N PHE A 266 -6.23 14.34 6.17
CA PHE A 266 -6.68 14.79 4.84
C PHE A 266 -7.17 13.59 4.02
N LEU A 267 -8.45 13.61 3.65
CA LEU A 267 -9.07 12.59 2.79
C LEU A 267 -8.79 12.90 1.32
N ARG A 268 -8.12 11.97 0.62
CA ARG A 268 -7.80 12.05 -0.81
C ARG A 268 -8.63 11.04 -1.60
N PRO A 269 -9.37 11.45 -2.62
CA PRO A 269 -10.13 10.53 -3.47
C PRO A 269 -9.23 9.69 -4.38
N CYS A 270 -8.05 10.20 -4.75
CA CYS A 270 -7.08 9.53 -5.63
C CYS A 270 -5.65 9.80 -5.16
N LEU A 271 -4.73 8.87 -5.45
CA LEU A 271 -3.30 9.02 -5.20
C LEU A 271 -2.74 10.26 -5.93
N ALA A 272 -3.13 10.43 -7.18
CA ALA A 272 -2.68 11.52 -8.05
C ALA A 272 -3.43 12.85 -7.83
N SER A 273 -4.48 12.88 -6.97
CA SER A 273 -5.27 14.09 -6.76
C SER A 273 -4.66 14.98 -5.67
N GLU A 274 -4.59 16.28 -5.93
CA GLU A 274 -4.29 17.31 -4.95
C GLU A 274 -5.53 17.73 -4.16
N THR A 275 -6.72 17.51 -4.73
CA THR A 275 -8.01 17.85 -4.11
C THR A 275 -8.41 16.79 -3.08
N GLY A 276 -9.22 17.22 -2.10
CA GLY A 276 -9.73 16.36 -1.03
C GLY A 276 -10.37 17.19 0.07
N CYS A 277 -10.51 16.60 1.25
CA CYS A 277 -11.13 17.24 2.41
C CYS A 277 -10.25 17.09 3.66
N ASP A 278 -10.07 18.16 4.41
CA ASP A 278 -9.41 18.13 5.72
C ASP A 278 -10.43 17.70 6.80
N LEU A 279 -10.57 16.38 6.97
CA LEU A 279 -11.46 15.81 7.99
C LEU A 279 -10.98 16.09 9.41
N ARG A 280 -9.68 16.32 9.64
CA ARG A 280 -9.15 16.71 10.96
C ARG A 280 -9.65 18.10 11.35
N ALA A 281 -9.61 19.06 10.42
CA ALA A 281 -10.11 20.39 10.69
C ALA A 281 -11.61 20.38 11.07
N LEU A 282 -12.43 19.63 10.34
CA LEU A 282 -13.84 19.44 10.66
C LEU A 282 -14.03 18.78 12.03
N LEU A 283 -13.36 17.65 12.25
CA LEU A 283 -13.47 16.86 13.47
C LEU A 283 -13.10 17.67 14.71
N ARG A 284 -11.99 18.40 14.67
CA ARG A 284 -11.50 19.23 15.79
C ARG A 284 -12.22 20.56 15.90
N GLY A 285 -12.86 20.99 14.80
CA GLY A 285 -13.79 22.13 14.80
C GLY A 285 -15.13 21.83 15.45
N GLY A 286 -15.37 20.57 15.89
CA GLY A 286 -16.60 20.17 16.57
C GLY A 286 -17.71 19.73 15.63
N ALA A 287 -17.39 19.41 14.37
CA ALA A 287 -18.36 18.89 13.41
C ALA A 287 -19.07 17.63 13.94
N ALA A 288 -20.38 17.56 13.74
CA ALA A 288 -21.18 16.38 14.03
C ALA A 288 -20.83 15.22 13.06
N ASP A 289 -21.20 13.98 13.43
CA ASP A 289 -20.93 12.82 12.58
C ASP A 289 -21.64 12.91 11.22
N GLU A 290 -22.80 13.53 11.15
CA GLU A 290 -23.55 13.78 9.92
C GLU A 290 -22.80 14.70 8.96
N GLU A 291 -22.13 15.75 9.46
CA GLU A 291 -21.32 16.69 8.67
C GLU A 291 -20.06 16.00 8.16
N LEU A 292 -19.39 15.20 8.99
CA LEU A 292 -18.24 14.40 8.59
C LEU A 292 -18.62 13.35 7.53
N LEU A 293 -19.75 12.66 7.70
CA LEU A 293 -20.30 11.72 6.73
C LEU A 293 -20.57 12.39 5.38
N GLN A 294 -21.16 13.59 5.40
CA GLN A 294 -21.43 14.35 4.17
C GLN A 294 -20.11 14.69 3.46
N ALA A 295 -19.12 15.20 4.18
CA ALA A 295 -17.81 15.54 3.63
C ALA A 295 -17.10 14.31 3.04
N ILE A 296 -17.19 13.13 3.69
CA ILE A 296 -16.66 11.87 3.17
C ILE A 296 -17.38 11.49 1.86
N ARG A 297 -18.71 11.54 1.82
CA ARG A 297 -19.51 11.20 0.63
C ARG A 297 -19.20 12.11 -0.54
N GLU A 298 -19.11 13.40 -0.33
CA GLU A 298 -18.78 14.39 -1.36
C GLU A 298 -17.37 14.16 -1.90
N THR A 299 -16.40 13.89 -1.03
CA THR A 299 -15.04 13.58 -1.46
C THR A 299 -14.98 12.28 -2.27
N ILE A 300 -15.69 11.23 -1.86
CA ILE A 300 -15.78 9.98 -2.63
C ILE A 300 -16.45 10.24 -4.00
N TRP A 301 -17.54 10.99 -4.02
CA TRP A 301 -18.26 11.33 -5.24
C TRP A 301 -17.39 12.10 -6.24
N SER A 302 -16.55 13.01 -5.75
CA SER A 302 -15.64 13.84 -6.56
C SER A 302 -14.40 13.08 -7.09
N LYS A 303 -14.29 11.77 -6.83
CA LYS A 303 -13.14 10.97 -7.27
C LYS A 303 -12.96 11.05 -8.79
N PRO A 304 -11.76 11.48 -9.28
CA PRO A 304 -11.52 11.63 -10.72
C PRO A 304 -11.67 10.29 -11.44
N ARG A 305 -12.14 10.34 -12.69
CA ARG A 305 -12.32 9.13 -13.52
C ARG A 305 -11.00 8.40 -13.72
N GLU A 306 -9.91 9.14 -13.97
CA GLU A 306 -8.57 8.61 -14.14
C GLU A 306 -7.53 9.57 -13.60
N HIS A 307 -6.29 9.09 -13.44
CA HIS A 307 -5.13 9.92 -13.13
C HIS A 307 -4.44 10.42 -14.40
N HIS A 308 -3.69 11.50 -14.27
CA HIS A 308 -2.93 12.14 -15.34
C HIS A 308 -1.43 12.10 -15.07
N PHE A 309 -0.87 10.91 -14.83
CA PHE A 309 0.55 10.76 -14.55
C PHE A 309 1.47 11.19 -15.71
N GLY A 310 0.94 11.35 -16.93
CA GLY A 310 1.69 11.81 -18.10
C GLY A 310 1.76 13.33 -18.28
N ASP A 311 0.96 14.11 -17.54
CA ASP A 311 0.73 15.53 -17.84
C ASP A 311 1.64 16.50 -17.07
N ASN A 312 2.75 16.02 -16.47
CA ASN A 312 3.68 16.80 -15.62
C ASN A 312 3.01 17.66 -14.52
N SER A 313 1.75 17.37 -14.19
CA SER A 313 0.92 18.17 -13.29
C SER A 313 1.04 17.81 -11.81
N ILE A 314 1.78 16.73 -11.47
CA ILE A 314 1.99 16.35 -10.07
C ILE A 314 3.23 17.07 -9.56
N PRO A 315 3.11 17.94 -8.53
CA PRO A 315 4.28 18.59 -7.96
C PRO A 315 5.30 17.57 -7.48
N ALA A 316 6.52 17.64 -7.99
CA ALA A 316 7.64 16.80 -7.60
C ALA A 316 7.97 16.84 -6.09
N THR A 317 7.39 17.81 -5.37
CA THR A 317 7.66 18.09 -3.96
C THR A 317 6.93 17.18 -2.96
N ARG A 318 5.90 16.40 -3.39
CA ARG A 318 5.18 15.50 -2.48
C ARG A 318 5.71 14.08 -2.56
N GLY A 319 6.43 13.67 -1.52
CA GLY A 319 6.85 12.27 -1.39
C GLY A 319 5.66 11.32 -1.19
N MET A 320 5.81 10.09 -1.69
CA MET A 320 4.80 9.02 -1.58
C MET A 320 4.32 8.79 -0.14
N TYR A 321 5.19 8.94 0.84
CA TYR A 321 4.91 8.77 2.28
C TYR A 321 3.86 9.76 2.84
N ARG A 322 3.72 10.96 2.24
CA ARG A 322 2.73 11.97 2.66
C ARG A 322 1.33 11.76 2.11
N ILE A 323 1.18 10.85 1.15
CA ILE A 323 -0.08 10.63 0.44
C ILE A 323 -0.69 9.25 0.71
N GLY A 324 -0.19 8.55 1.71
CA GLY A 324 -0.73 7.26 2.14
C GLY A 324 -0.20 6.09 1.33
N GLY A 325 1.06 6.14 0.96
CA GLY A 325 1.94 5.07 0.48
C GLY A 325 1.45 4.20 -0.65
#